data_dae09354d9bda00bb6ddbb4c7dc7c896
#
_entry.id   dae09354d9bda00bb6ddbb4c7dc7c896
#
_cell.length_a   1.000
_cell.length_b   1.000
_cell.length_c   1.000
_cell.angle_alpha   90.00
_cell.angle_beta   90.00
_cell.angle_gamma   90.00
#
_symmetry.space_group_name_H-M   'P 1'
#
loop_
_entity.id
_entity.type
_entity.pdbx_description
1 polymer ?
#
loop_
_entity_poly.entity_id
_entity_poly.type
_entity_poly.pdbx_seq_one_letter_code
_entity_poly.pdbx_strand_id
1 'polypeptide(L)'
;MKNYLILLIILYSQISVANSDDDRLFPEIPLYFSKAEKINEFTTRIPFKLVDRLMVIEGVLNDKKGNFIIDTGSEALILNKVHFKTYRFNYEKKGETSGILSTVDNPIEKTIKNISFDNLTLKNKNSDVVDLSHIEKSKKIKLLGIIGYAILKDYEVFVDLYLNQITLSKVDKSGFKLSKEGYLETIVDSINFTLKKHTIVLEAIINKQKVTFGLDTGAEFNQINSRINKKVLKHFYPKKRIQLTGASSKKIEVLYGDLHRVKLTDKIYFGPMKTIITNLNNMNKAFGTNLDGILGHDFFAQKRVIINYQKEKLYFIKYPFIRE
;
A
#
# COMPACT_ATOMS: atom_id res chain seq x y z
N MET A 1 -12.16 24.60 0.26
CA MET A 1 -12.75 23.27 0.00
C MET A 1 -11.60 22.27 -0.02
N LYS A 2 -11.47 21.43 1.00
CA LYS A 2 -10.45 20.36 1.04
C LYS A 2 -11.00 19.18 0.23
N ASN A 3 -10.53 19.01 -0.99
CA ASN A 3 -10.80 17.79 -1.76
C ASN A 3 -9.92 16.69 -1.19
N TYR A 4 -10.50 15.81 -0.39
CA TYR A 4 -9.83 14.60 0.05
C TYR A 4 -9.96 13.58 -1.07
N LEU A 5 -8.83 13.18 -1.60
CA LEU A 5 -8.74 12.19 -2.65
C LEU A 5 -8.14 10.93 -2.02
N ILE A 6 -8.90 9.85 -1.95
CA ILE A 6 -8.46 8.56 -1.45
C ILE A 6 -7.98 7.75 -2.64
N LEU A 7 -6.70 7.39 -2.68
CA LEU A 7 -6.16 6.47 -3.68
C LEU A 7 -6.32 5.06 -3.16
N LEU A 8 -7.20 4.29 -3.78
CA LEU A 8 -7.31 2.85 -3.58
C LEU A 8 -6.75 2.17 -4.83
N ILE A 9 -5.45 1.87 -4.86
CA ILE A 9 -4.81 1.16 -5.97
C ILE A 9 -4.82 -0.35 -5.69
N ILE A 10 -5.96 -0.91 -5.28
CA ILE A 10 -6.10 -2.35 -5.19
C ILE A 10 -6.53 -2.88 -6.55
N LEU A 11 -5.56 -3.31 -7.33
CA LEU A 11 -5.78 -4.01 -8.59
C LEU A 11 -5.61 -5.50 -8.34
N TYR A 12 -6.65 -6.28 -8.55
CA TYR A 12 -6.54 -7.72 -8.43
C TYR A 12 -6.64 -8.42 -9.79
N SER A 13 -5.82 -9.45 -9.97
CA SER A 13 -5.89 -10.32 -11.14
C SER A 13 -6.88 -11.45 -10.86
N GLN A 14 -7.95 -11.52 -11.65
CA GLN A 14 -8.77 -12.74 -11.72
C GLN A 14 -8.23 -13.65 -12.81
N ILE A 15 -7.87 -14.87 -12.46
CA ILE A 15 -7.81 -15.97 -13.42
C ILE A 15 -9.27 -16.39 -13.60
N SER A 16 -9.90 -16.00 -14.71
CA SER A 16 -11.28 -16.37 -15.01
C SER A 16 -11.34 -17.88 -15.27
N VAL A 17 -11.75 -18.63 -14.27
CA VAL A 17 -12.46 -19.87 -14.52
C VAL A 17 -13.92 -19.44 -14.65
N ALA A 18 -14.48 -19.58 -15.82
CA ALA A 18 -15.90 -19.32 -16.07
C ALA A 18 -16.72 -20.30 -15.22
N ASN A 19 -17.39 -19.80 -14.20
CA ASN A 19 -18.48 -20.50 -13.55
C ASN A 19 -19.56 -19.52 -13.12
N SER A 20 -20.75 -19.90 -13.47
CA SER A 20 -22.09 -19.38 -13.21
C SER A 20 -22.27 -18.54 -11.95
N ASP A 21 -23.14 -17.52 -12.08
CA ASP A 21 -23.78 -16.75 -11.01
C ASP A 21 -24.36 -17.69 -9.94
N ASP A 22 -23.68 -17.78 -8.83
CA ASP A 22 -24.20 -18.37 -7.61
C ASP A 22 -23.75 -17.48 -6.45
N ASP A 23 -24.71 -16.82 -5.82
CA ASP A 23 -24.55 -15.98 -4.62
C ASP A 23 -24.16 -16.81 -3.37
N ARG A 24 -23.44 -17.91 -3.56
CA ARG A 24 -22.86 -18.68 -2.46
C ARG A 24 -21.83 -17.82 -1.77
N LEU A 25 -22.04 -17.60 -0.50
CA LEU A 25 -21.06 -17.09 0.45
C LEU A 25 -19.76 -17.87 0.28
N PHE A 26 -18.80 -17.30 -0.44
CA PHE A 26 -17.47 -17.91 -0.50
C PHE A 26 -16.93 -17.93 0.93
N PRO A 27 -16.54 -19.11 1.45
CA PRO A 27 -16.01 -19.19 2.80
C PRO A 27 -14.79 -18.30 2.91
N GLU A 28 -14.76 -17.46 3.95
CA GLU A 28 -13.58 -16.66 4.28
C GLU A 28 -12.40 -17.61 4.53
N ILE A 29 -11.22 -17.25 4.04
CA ILE A 29 -9.99 -18.00 4.34
C ILE A 29 -9.54 -17.55 5.73
N PRO A 30 -9.52 -18.44 6.75
CA PRO A 30 -9.05 -18.07 8.07
C PRO A 30 -7.55 -17.78 8.02
N LEU A 31 -7.17 -16.57 8.38
CA LEU A 31 -5.78 -16.17 8.51
C LEU A 31 -5.36 -16.32 9.99
N TYR A 32 -4.25 -17.00 10.22
CA TYR A 32 -3.66 -17.14 11.55
C TYR A 32 -2.42 -16.26 11.65
N PHE A 33 -2.41 -15.35 12.61
CA PHE A 33 -1.32 -14.41 12.84
C PHE A 33 -0.57 -14.78 14.13
N SER A 34 0.74 -14.62 14.10
CA SER A 34 1.52 -14.59 15.33
C SER A 34 1.22 -13.30 16.09
N LYS A 35 1.44 -13.29 17.39
CA LYS A 35 1.24 -12.08 18.21
C LYS A 35 2.23 -11.00 17.82
N ALA A 36 1.78 -9.74 17.87
CA ALA A 36 2.66 -8.60 17.74
C ALA A 36 3.63 -8.52 18.94
N GLU A 37 4.86 -8.14 18.67
CA GLU A 37 5.91 -7.97 19.68
C GLU A 37 6.04 -6.48 20.05
N LYS A 38 5.88 -6.16 21.32
CA LYS A 38 6.18 -4.83 21.85
C LYS A 38 7.67 -4.76 22.16
N ILE A 39 8.45 -4.10 21.30
CA ILE A 39 9.90 -3.93 21.48
C ILE A 39 10.19 -2.95 22.62
N ASN A 40 9.45 -1.82 22.64
CA ASN A 40 9.47 -0.82 23.71
C ASN A 40 8.14 -0.03 23.69
N GLU A 41 8.02 1.01 24.51
CA GLU A 41 6.79 1.82 24.61
C GLU A 41 6.36 2.44 23.27
N PHE A 42 7.32 2.77 22.40
CA PHE A 42 7.09 3.50 21.15
C PHE A 42 7.27 2.63 19.90
N THR A 43 7.65 1.36 20.06
CA THR A 43 7.98 0.48 18.94
C THR A 43 7.27 -0.86 19.05
N THR A 44 6.48 -1.18 18.03
CA THR A 44 5.77 -2.45 17.92
C THR A 44 6.08 -3.12 16.58
N ARG A 45 6.38 -4.41 16.61
CA ARG A 45 6.56 -5.27 15.44
C ARG A 45 5.32 -6.13 15.27
N ILE A 46 4.68 -6.02 14.10
CA ILE A 46 3.40 -6.66 13.78
C ILE A 46 3.63 -7.65 12.65
N PRO A 47 3.41 -8.95 12.87
CA PRO A 47 3.42 -9.94 11.80
C PRO A 47 2.28 -9.68 10.82
N PHE A 48 2.55 -9.85 9.52
CA PHE A 48 1.51 -9.81 8.50
C PHE A 48 1.43 -11.10 7.68
N LYS A 49 0.35 -11.27 6.95
CA LYS A 49 0.20 -12.29 5.91
C LYS A 49 0.10 -11.61 4.55
N LEU A 50 0.65 -12.24 3.54
CA LEU A 50 0.45 -11.81 2.16
C LEU A 50 -0.82 -12.48 1.61
N VAL A 51 -1.79 -11.66 1.24
CA VAL A 51 -3.00 -12.09 0.53
C VAL A 51 -2.98 -11.43 -0.84
N ASP A 52 -2.81 -12.23 -1.89
CA ASP A 52 -2.63 -11.73 -3.26
C ASP A 52 -1.62 -10.56 -3.33
N ARG A 53 -0.48 -10.70 -2.62
CA ARG A 53 0.61 -9.72 -2.56
C ARG A 53 0.33 -8.47 -1.72
N LEU A 54 -0.83 -8.35 -1.09
CA LEU A 54 -1.14 -7.29 -0.13
C LEU A 54 -0.70 -7.69 1.27
N MET A 55 -0.12 -6.76 2.00
CA MET A 55 0.23 -6.96 3.41
C MET A 55 -1.01 -6.81 4.27
N VAL A 56 -1.42 -7.89 4.91
CA VAL A 56 -2.61 -7.96 5.75
C VAL A 56 -2.20 -8.21 7.20
N ILE A 57 -2.67 -7.36 8.11
CA ILE A 57 -2.51 -7.50 9.56
C ILE A 57 -3.86 -7.72 10.24
N GLU A 58 -3.85 -8.39 11.38
CA GLU A 58 -5.03 -8.58 12.20
C GLU A 58 -5.23 -7.40 13.15
N GLY A 59 -6.47 -6.97 13.37
CA GLY A 59 -6.79 -5.92 14.32
C GLY A 59 -8.20 -6.04 14.89
N VAL A 60 -8.46 -5.27 15.94
CA VAL A 60 -9.78 -5.19 16.59
C VAL A 60 -10.27 -3.75 16.55
N LEU A 61 -11.48 -3.57 16.06
CA LEU A 61 -12.17 -2.29 16.01
C LEU A 61 -13.60 -2.43 16.54
N ASN A 62 -13.94 -1.72 17.63
CA ASN A 62 -15.26 -1.81 18.28
C ASN A 62 -15.67 -3.27 18.54
N ASP A 63 -14.79 -4.03 19.19
CA ASP A 63 -14.95 -5.45 19.55
C ASP A 63 -15.09 -6.40 18.35
N LYS A 64 -14.92 -5.89 17.14
CA LYS A 64 -14.88 -6.69 15.92
C LYS A 64 -13.44 -7.01 15.55
N LYS A 65 -13.11 -8.29 15.55
CA LYS A 65 -11.85 -8.81 15.04
C LYS A 65 -11.93 -9.02 13.53
N GLY A 66 -10.87 -8.63 12.82
CA GLY A 66 -10.74 -8.82 11.37
C GLY A 66 -9.44 -8.25 10.84
N ASN A 67 -9.36 -8.07 9.54
CA ASN A 67 -8.12 -7.77 8.84
C ASN A 67 -8.05 -6.33 8.36
N PHE A 68 -6.83 -5.80 8.31
CA PHE A 68 -6.51 -4.50 7.73
C PHE A 68 -5.40 -4.66 6.70
N ILE A 69 -5.52 -3.98 5.57
CA ILE A 69 -4.45 -3.88 4.56
C ILE A 69 -3.57 -2.68 4.92
N ILE A 70 -2.26 -2.84 4.82
CA ILE A 70 -1.29 -1.74 4.91
C ILE A 70 -1.07 -1.18 3.51
N ASP A 71 -1.41 0.10 3.33
CA ASP A 71 -1.42 0.76 2.03
C ASP A 71 -0.79 2.16 2.11
N THR A 72 0.46 2.29 1.67
CA THR A 72 1.17 3.58 1.64
C THR A 72 0.67 4.52 0.55
N GLY A 73 -0.08 4.01 -0.41
CA GLY A 73 -0.76 4.78 -1.47
C GLY A 73 -2.09 5.38 -1.04
N SER A 74 -2.67 4.92 0.08
CA SER A 74 -3.91 5.46 0.65
C SER A 74 -3.63 6.68 1.54
N GLU A 75 -4.44 7.75 1.40
CA GLU A 75 -4.32 8.96 2.24
C GLU A 75 -4.80 8.73 3.67
N ALA A 76 -5.94 8.06 3.81
CA ALA A 76 -6.69 7.96 5.06
C ALA A 76 -6.59 6.59 5.73
N LEU A 77 -7.06 6.51 6.97
CA LEU A 77 -7.59 5.28 7.53
C LEU A 77 -8.96 5.05 6.87
N ILE A 78 -9.14 3.94 6.17
CA ILE A 78 -10.40 3.61 5.51
C ILE A 78 -11.06 2.45 6.24
N LEU A 79 -12.36 2.54 6.50
CA LEU A 79 -13.14 1.47 7.11
C LEU A 79 -14.12 0.88 6.10
N ASN A 80 -14.29 -0.43 6.12
CA ASN A 80 -15.23 -1.11 5.25
C ASN A 80 -16.67 -0.95 5.76
N LYS A 81 -17.47 -0.17 5.03
CA LYS A 81 -18.86 0.18 5.37
C LYS A 81 -19.72 -1.02 5.75
N VAL A 82 -19.51 -2.18 5.12
CA VAL A 82 -20.36 -3.36 5.35
C VAL A 82 -20.31 -3.89 6.78
N HIS A 83 -19.21 -3.65 7.51
CA HIS A 83 -19.05 -4.05 8.90
C HIS A 83 -19.59 -3.03 9.92
N PHE A 84 -19.97 -1.82 9.49
CA PHE A 84 -20.33 -0.71 10.37
C PHE A 84 -21.70 -0.13 10.04
N LYS A 85 -22.62 -0.90 9.47
CA LYS A 85 -23.98 -0.48 9.02
C LYS A 85 -24.86 0.11 10.13
N THR A 86 -24.66 -0.28 11.39
CA THR A 86 -25.49 0.16 12.54
C THR A 86 -25.11 1.54 13.06
N TYR A 87 -24.03 2.14 12.59
CA TYR A 87 -23.66 3.48 13.01
C TYR A 87 -24.47 4.52 12.25
N ARG A 88 -25.17 5.40 12.96
CA ARG A 88 -25.76 6.61 12.38
C ARG A 88 -24.61 7.49 11.91
N PHE A 89 -24.45 7.61 10.61
CA PHE A 89 -23.47 8.50 10.00
C PHE A 89 -24.10 9.87 9.84
N ASN A 90 -23.47 10.92 10.37
CA ASN A 90 -23.80 12.28 10.00
C ASN A 90 -23.23 12.49 8.59
N TYR A 91 -24.12 12.68 7.64
CA TYR A 91 -23.77 12.84 6.23
C TYR A 91 -23.22 14.25 6.00
N GLU A 92 -21.91 14.44 6.04
CA GLU A 92 -21.27 15.56 5.37
C GLU A 92 -20.77 15.09 4.00
N LYS A 93 -21.28 15.69 2.94
CA LYS A 93 -20.84 15.43 1.57
C LYS A 93 -19.39 15.87 1.42
N LYS A 94 -18.46 14.95 1.36
CA LYS A 94 -17.09 15.16 0.93
C LYS A 94 -16.91 14.70 -0.51
N GLY A 95 -15.96 15.34 -1.20
CA GLY A 95 -15.70 15.12 -2.63
C GLY A 95 -15.33 13.68 -3.02
N GLU A 96 -15.20 13.48 -4.30
CA GLU A 96 -14.98 12.17 -4.95
C GLU A 96 -13.67 11.51 -4.53
N THR A 97 -13.71 10.19 -4.33
CA THR A 97 -12.56 9.31 -4.13
C THR A 97 -12.16 8.71 -5.47
N SER A 98 -10.92 8.85 -5.91
CA SER A 98 -10.52 8.28 -7.19
C SER A 98 -9.41 7.23 -7.06
N GLY A 99 -9.61 6.12 -7.79
CA GLY A 99 -8.60 5.11 -8.07
C GLY A 99 -8.14 5.17 -9.53
N ILE A 100 -7.22 4.28 -9.93
CA ILE A 100 -6.74 4.22 -11.33
C ILE A 100 -7.87 4.01 -12.33
N LEU A 101 -8.92 3.29 -11.94
CA LEU A 101 -10.00 2.88 -12.83
C LEU A 101 -11.37 3.51 -12.51
N SER A 102 -11.52 4.18 -11.36
CA SER A 102 -12.83 4.73 -10.95
C SER A 102 -12.76 5.76 -9.84
N THR A 103 -13.83 6.54 -9.74
CA THR A 103 -14.18 7.35 -8.57
C THR A 103 -15.10 6.53 -7.66
N VAL A 104 -14.89 6.58 -6.36
CA VAL A 104 -15.80 6.02 -5.36
C VAL A 104 -16.61 7.17 -4.77
N ASP A 105 -17.94 7.04 -4.80
CA ASP A 105 -18.83 8.10 -4.35
C ASP A 105 -18.73 8.36 -2.84
N ASN A 106 -18.57 9.63 -2.48
CA ASN A 106 -18.78 10.24 -1.18
C ASN A 106 -18.40 9.41 0.06
N PRO A 107 -17.13 9.41 0.49
CA PRO A 107 -16.76 8.80 1.77
C PRO A 107 -17.44 9.52 2.94
N ILE A 108 -17.81 8.77 3.95
CA ILE A 108 -18.35 9.28 5.19
C ILE A 108 -17.20 9.40 6.19
N GLU A 109 -16.93 10.60 6.70
CA GLU A 109 -15.90 10.76 7.72
C GLU A 109 -16.39 10.31 9.09
N LYS A 110 -15.54 9.60 9.85
CA LYS A 110 -15.80 9.15 11.19
C LYS A 110 -14.56 9.16 12.06
N THR A 111 -14.69 9.67 13.29
CA THR A 111 -13.64 9.53 14.31
C THR A 111 -13.80 8.20 15.04
N ILE A 112 -12.72 7.42 15.07
CA ILE A 112 -12.62 6.14 15.76
C ILE A 112 -11.94 6.35 17.11
N LYS A 113 -12.60 5.93 18.20
CA LYS A 113 -12.06 6.07 19.55
C LYS A 113 -10.82 5.20 19.75
N ASN A 114 -10.94 3.91 19.41
CA ASN A 114 -9.84 2.95 19.57
C ASN A 114 -9.85 1.95 18.43
N ILE A 115 -8.66 1.65 17.94
CA ILE A 115 -8.35 0.52 17.07
C ILE A 115 -7.08 -0.12 17.59
N SER A 116 -7.06 -1.44 17.78
CA SER A 116 -5.92 -2.15 18.35
C SER A 116 -5.38 -3.22 17.39
N PHE A 117 -4.07 -3.33 17.38
CA PHE A 117 -3.29 -4.36 16.70
C PHE A 117 -2.41 -5.02 17.75
N ASP A 118 -2.99 -5.97 18.52
CA ASP A 118 -2.38 -6.54 19.71
C ASP A 118 -1.84 -5.46 20.69
N ASN A 119 -0.52 -5.30 20.70
CA ASN A 119 0.18 -4.39 21.61
C ASN A 119 0.20 -2.90 21.15
N LEU A 120 -0.32 -2.59 19.96
CA LEU A 120 -0.44 -1.22 19.45
C LEU A 120 -1.89 -0.78 19.48
N THR A 121 -2.19 0.29 20.21
CA THR A 121 -3.52 0.92 20.19
C THR A 121 -3.45 2.32 19.60
N LEU A 122 -4.22 2.56 18.56
CA LEU A 122 -4.43 3.87 17.96
C LEU A 122 -5.70 4.49 18.57
N LYS A 123 -5.58 5.72 19.09
CA LYS A 123 -6.69 6.44 19.73
C LYS A 123 -7.09 7.66 18.91
N ASN A 124 -8.41 7.96 18.87
CA ASN A 124 -8.99 9.18 18.28
C ASN A 124 -8.48 9.44 16.86
N LYS A 125 -8.60 8.44 15.97
CA LYS A 125 -8.19 8.56 14.57
C LYS A 125 -9.40 8.85 13.68
N ASN A 126 -9.24 9.83 12.78
CA ASN A 126 -10.23 10.07 11.74
C ASN A 126 -10.10 9.01 10.64
N SER A 127 -11.25 8.57 10.16
CA SER A 127 -11.33 7.57 9.10
C SER A 127 -12.39 7.95 8.07
N ASP A 128 -12.19 7.48 6.86
CA ASP A 128 -13.20 7.49 5.81
C ASP A 128 -13.90 6.12 5.77
N VAL A 129 -15.21 6.12 5.63
CA VAL A 129 -15.99 4.88 5.55
C VAL A 129 -16.44 4.68 4.12
N VAL A 130 -15.98 3.61 3.50
CA VAL A 130 -16.18 3.28 2.09
C VAL A 130 -16.62 1.83 1.96
N ASP A 131 -17.37 1.49 0.93
CA ASP A 131 -17.71 0.10 0.63
C ASP A 131 -16.50 -0.62 0.00
N LEU A 132 -15.88 -1.50 0.78
CA LEU A 132 -14.76 -2.36 0.37
C LEU A 132 -15.19 -3.81 0.14
N SER A 133 -16.49 -4.09 0.02
CA SER A 133 -17.03 -5.46 -0.11
C SER A 133 -16.47 -6.20 -1.32
N HIS A 134 -16.20 -5.48 -2.41
CA HIS A 134 -15.59 -6.05 -3.61
C HIS A 134 -14.17 -6.57 -3.37
N ILE A 135 -13.36 -5.85 -2.54
CA ILE A 135 -12.02 -6.29 -2.15
C ILE A 135 -12.13 -7.48 -1.20
N GLU A 136 -12.97 -7.37 -0.18
CA GLU A 136 -13.24 -8.43 0.78
C GLU A 136 -13.61 -9.75 0.10
N LYS A 137 -14.58 -9.71 -0.82
CA LYS A 137 -15.00 -10.87 -1.62
C LYS A 137 -13.87 -11.42 -2.49
N SER A 138 -13.15 -10.53 -3.19
CA SER A 138 -12.05 -10.92 -4.07
C SER A 138 -10.91 -11.60 -3.30
N LYS A 139 -10.55 -11.06 -2.14
CA LYS A 139 -9.46 -11.57 -1.30
C LYS A 139 -9.90 -12.70 -0.36
N LYS A 140 -11.21 -12.98 -0.26
CA LYS A 140 -11.80 -14.00 0.62
C LYS A 140 -11.36 -13.85 2.08
N ILE A 141 -11.26 -12.61 2.56
CA ILE A 141 -10.89 -12.30 3.94
C ILE A 141 -11.91 -11.33 4.54
N LYS A 142 -12.15 -11.39 5.84
CA LYS A 142 -12.94 -10.37 6.55
C LYS A 142 -12.14 -9.08 6.66
N LEU A 143 -12.38 -8.12 5.76
CA LEU A 143 -11.65 -6.87 5.66
C LEU A 143 -12.35 -5.75 6.43
N LEU A 144 -11.82 -5.35 7.58
CA LEU A 144 -12.34 -4.22 8.38
C LEU A 144 -11.92 -2.86 7.82
N GLY A 145 -10.74 -2.78 7.17
CA GLY A 145 -10.28 -1.50 6.63
C GLY A 145 -8.87 -1.52 6.04
N ILE A 146 -8.39 -0.30 5.77
CA ILE A 146 -7.07 -0.03 5.17
C ILE A 146 -6.37 1.02 6.01
N ILE A 147 -5.09 0.78 6.32
CA ILE A 147 -4.24 1.69 7.08
C ILE A 147 -3.37 2.45 6.09
N GLY A 148 -3.64 3.74 5.96
CA GLY A 148 -2.92 4.62 5.03
C GLY A 148 -2.00 5.63 5.71
N TYR A 149 -1.56 6.59 4.91
CA TYR A 149 -0.62 7.66 5.27
C TYR A 149 -1.02 8.40 6.57
N ALA A 150 -2.30 8.71 6.77
CA ALA A 150 -2.78 9.44 7.97
C ALA A 150 -2.35 8.78 9.30
N ILE A 151 -2.13 7.46 9.29
CA ILE A 151 -1.61 6.70 10.42
C ILE A 151 -0.09 6.52 10.31
N LEU A 152 0.38 6.08 9.14
CA LEU A 152 1.77 5.67 8.93
C LEU A 152 2.78 6.80 9.09
N LYS A 153 2.39 8.05 8.77
CA LYS A 153 3.25 9.25 8.88
C LYS A 153 3.76 9.56 10.29
N ASP A 154 3.06 9.06 11.32
CA ASP A 154 3.44 9.25 12.71
C ASP A 154 4.56 8.26 13.15
N TYR A 155 5.01 7.40 12.23
CA TYR A 155 5.96 6.32 12.49
C TYR A 155 7.09 6.30 11.46
N GLU A 156 8.25 5.84 11.90
CA GLU A 156 9.21 5.21 11.02
C GLU A 156 8.72 3.79 10.75
N VAL A 157 8.44 3.49 9.48
CA VAL A 157 7.75 2.27 9.03
C VAL A 157 8.76 1.33 8.39
N PHE A 158 9.15 0.26 9.08
CA PHE A 158 10.01 -0.76 8.52
C PHE A 158 9.17 -1.87 7.89
N VAL A 159 9.23 -1.97 6.57
CA VAL A 159 8.56 -3.00 5.77
C VAL A 159 9.54 -4.12 5.47
N ASP A 160 9.27 -5.30 5.99
CA ASP A 160 10.12 -6.48 5.87
C ASP A 160 9.33 -7.67 5.32
N LEU A 161 9.27 -7.79 3.98
CA LEU A 161 8.62 -8.93 3.34
C LEU A 161 9.43 -10.24 3.49
N TYR A 162 10.72 -10.13 3.82
CA TYR A 162 11.56 -11.32 4.04
C TYR A 162 11.17 -12.07 5.31
N LEU A 163 10.83 -11.32 6.38
CA LEU A 163 10.37 -11.89 7.64
C LEU A 163 8.84 -11.82 7.81
N ASN A 164 8.10 -11.29 6.82
CA ASN A 164 6.65 -11.06 6.88
C ASN A 164 6.22 -10.27 8.11
N GLN A 165 6.88 -9.15 8.35
CA GLN A 165 6.58 -8.27 9.47
C GLN A 165 6.71 -6.78 9.11
N ILE A 166 5.92 -5.95 9.78
CA ILE A 166 6.05 -4.50 9.75
C ILE A 166 6.39 -4.02 11.15
N THR A 167 7.40 -3.14 11.27
CA THR A 167 7.74 -2.52 12.55
C THR A 167 7.39 -1.05 12.49
N LEU A 168 6.60 -0.59 13.45
CA LEU A 168 6.15 0.79 13.58
C LEU A 168 6.85 1.40 14.80
N SER A 169 7.81 2.30 14.56
CA SER A 169 8.51 3.07 15.60
C SER A 169 8.02 4.50 15.57
N LYS A 170 7.36 4.94 16.65
CA LYS A 170 6.82 6.30 16.75
C LYS A 170 7.92 7.34 16.65
N VAL A 171 7.67 8.40 15.87
CA VAL A 171 8.61 9.49 15.63
C VAL A 171 8.04 10.83 16.10
N ASP A 172 8.93 11.77 16.36
CA ASP A 172 8.58 13.18 16.57
C ASP A 172 8.32 13.90 15.23
N LYS A 173 8.01 15.19 15.30
CA LYS A 173 7.74 16.02 14.11
C LYS A 173 8.97 16.19 13.18
N SER A 174 10.16 15.92 13.67
CA SER A 174 11.42 15.95 12.92
C SER A 174 11.83 14.57 12.40
N GLY A 175 11.00 13.55 12.65
CA GLY A 175 11.22 12.18 12.20
C GLY A 175 12.25 11.41 13.01
N PHE A 176 12.59 11.85 14.23
CA PHE A 176 13.43 11.08 15.13
C PHE A 176 12.57 10.11 15.97
N LYS A 177 13.05 8.88 16.11
CA LYS A 177 12.38 7.88 16.95
C LYS A 177 12.31 8.37 18.39
N LEU A 178 11.16 8.18 19.05
CA LEU A 178 10.96 8.55 20.45
C LEU A 178 11.73 7.65 21.43
N SER A 179 12.13 6.45 20.99
CA SER A 179 13.04 5.58 21.74
C SER A 179 14.29 5.30 20.92
N LYS A 180 15.45 5.36 21.58
CA LYS A 180 16.74 4.96 20.99
C LYS A 180 16.89 3.44 20.98
N GLU A 181 16.17 2.73 21.85
CA GLU A 181 16.11 1.28 21.85
C GLU A 181 15.34 0.83 20.62
N GLY A 182 15.91 -0.04 19.86
CA GLY A 182 15.31 -0.51 18.62
C GLY A 182 16.04 -1.73 18.09
N TYR A 183 15.54 -2.19 16.96
CA TYR A 183 16.18 -3.25 16.21
C TYR A 183 17.51 -2.77 15.64
N LEU A 184 18.53 -3.65 15.73
CA LEU A 184 19.86 -3.43 15.18
C LEU A 184 19.86 -3.83 13.68
N GLU A 185 19.34 -2.97 12.84
CA GLU A 185 19.35 -3.19 11.41
C GLU A 185 20.41 -2.34 10.72
N THR A 186 21.21 -2.97 9.86
CA THR A 186 22.26 -2.27 9.11
C THR A 186 21.66 -1.58 7.89
N ILE A 187 21.76 -0.26 7.85
CA ILE A 187 21.40 0.55 6.68
C ILE A 187 22.54 0.42 5.65
N VAL A 188 22.22 -0.04 4.45
CA VAL A 188 23.19 -0.16 3.35
C VAL A 188 23.21 1.07 2.44
N ASP A 189 22.06 1.77 2.32
CA ASP A 189 21.93 2.99 1.53
C ASP A 189 20.64 3.73 1.90
N SER A 190 20.49 4.96 1.44
CA SER A 190 19.25 5.73 1.60
C SER A 190 19.05 6.72 0.45
N ILE A 191 17.80 7.03 0.14
CA ILE A 191 17.41 8.07 -0.81
C ILE A 191 16.40 9.01 -0.19
N ASN A 192 16.40 10.26 -0.64
CA ASN A 192 15.31 11.17 -0.33
C ASN A 192 14.15 10.92 -1.29
N PHE A 193 12.94 11.13 -0.82
CA PHE A 193 11.76 11.19 -1.64
C PHE A 193 11.05 12.53 -1.49
N THR A 194 10.07 12.80 -2.30
CA THR A 194 9.21 13.98 -2.15
C THR A 194 7.79 13.53 -1.85
N LEU A 195 7.15 14.14 -0.87
CA LEU A 195 5.72 13.94 -0.64
C LEU A 195 4.91 14.86 -1.54
N LYS A 196 4.06 14.28 -2.39
CA LYS A 196 3.01 14.99 -3.11
C LYS A 196 1.67 14.63 -2.47
N LYS A 197 1.19 15.50 -1.58
CA LYS A 197 0.13 15.20 -0.61
C LYS A 197 0.55 14.02 0.29
N HIS A 198 0.00 12.84 0.10
CA HIS A 198 0.34 11.61 0.80
C HIS A 198 1.22 10.65 -0.03
N THR A 199 1.37 10.90 -1.33
CA THR A 199 2.09 10.04 -2.25
C THR A 199 3.60 10.21 -2.10
N ILE A 200 4.30 9.12 -1.82
CA ILE A 200 5.77 9.06 -1.84
C ILE A 200 6.22 9.04 -3.29
N VAL A 201 7.03 10.01 -3.69
CA VAL A 201 7.54 10.16 -5.05
C VAL A 201 9.06 9.97 -5.06
N LEU A 202 9.52 8.98 -5.83
CA LEU A 202 10.93 8.60 -5.98
C LEU A 202 11.42 8.88 -7.39
N GLU A 203 12.66 9.34 -7.52
CA GLU A 203 13.36 9.38 -8.81
C GLU A 203 14.17 8.09 -9.02
N ALA A 204 14.15 7.57 -10.23
CA ALA A 204 14.94 6.43 -10.66
C ALA A 204 15.52 6.67 -12.06
N ILE A 205 16.46 5.81 -12.46
CA ILE A 205 17.04 5.80 -13.81
C ILE A 205 16.81 4.45 -14.44
N ILE A 206 16.22 4.46 -15.65
CA ILE A 206 16.09 3.27 -16.49
C ILE A 206 16.62 3.63 -17.88
N ASN A 207 17.59 2.87 -18.38
CA ASN A 207 18.20 3.11 -19.71
C ASN A 207 18.63 4.60 -19.91
N LYS A 208 19.33 5.16 -18.93
CA LYS A 208 19.77 6.58 -18.90
C LYS A 208 18.61 7.60 -18.94
N GLN A 209 17.35 7.18 -18.78
CA GLN A 209 16.21 8.07 -18.66
C GLN A 209 15.83 8.24 -17.20
N LYS A 210 15.63 9.47 -16.75
CA LYS A 210 14.99 9.75 -15.47
C LYS A 210 13.54 9.33 -15.53
N VAL A 211 13.07 8.65 -14.52
CA VAL A 211 11.69 8.20 -14.33
C VAL A 211 11.23 8.50 -12.90
N THR A 212 9.98 8.82 -12.74
CA THR A 212 9.39 9.19 -11.45
C THR A 212 8.38 8.12 -11.03
N PHE A 213 8.60 7.52 -9.86
CA PHE A 213 7.75 6.46 -9.33
C PHE A 213 7.02 6.90 -8.07
N GLY A 214 5.74 6.54 -7.96
CA GLY A 214 5.03 6.47 -6.68
C GLY A 214 5.41 5.18 -5.95
N LEU A 215 5.51 5.22 -4.62
CA LEU A 215 5.74 4.03 -3.79
C LEU A 215 4.45 3.64 -3.08
N ASP A 216 3.98 2.39 -3.28
CA ASP A 216 2.66 1.97 -2.87
C ASP A 216 2.62 0.48 -2.47
N THR A 217 2.45 0.20 -1.18
CA THR A 217 2.31 -1.17 -0.66
C THR A 217 0.95 -1.80 -0.96
N GLY A 218 -0.06 -0.99 -1.34
CA GLY A 218 -1.37 -1.44 -1.81
C GLY A 218 -1.39 -1.87 -3.27
N ALA A 219 -0.29 -1.67 -4.02
CA ALA A 219 -0.18 -2.09 -5.40
C ALA A 219 0.35 -3.52 -5.52
N GLU A 220 -0.49 -4.47 -5.96
CA GLU A 220 -0.11 -5.88 -6.15
C GLU A 220 0.96 -6.08 -7.25
N PHE A 221 1.01 -5.19 -8.21
CA PHE A 221 1.99 -5.15 -9.29
C PHE A 221 2.65 -3.79 -9.36
N ASN A 222 3.92 -3.77 -9.72
CA ASN A 222 4.51 -2.54 -10.19
C ASN A 222 3.81 -2.10 -11.48
N GLN A 223 3.78 -0.81 -11.74
CA GLN A 223 3.11 -0.25 -12.90
C GLN A 223 4.02 0.72 -13.61
N ILE A 224 3.95 0.74 -14.93
CA ILE A 224 4.53 1.80 -15.76
C ILE A 224 3.45 2.46 -16.61
N ASN A 225 3.53 3.79 -16.73
CA ASN A 225 2.58 4.55 -17.51
C ASN A 225 2.71 4.18 -19.00
N SER A 226 1.60 3.94 -19.67
CA SER A 226 1.56 3.67 -21.11
C SER A 226 2.17 4.80 -21.98
N ARG A 227 2.31 6.00 -21.40
CA ARG A 227 2.93 7.18 -22.04
C ARG A 227 4.40 7.40 -21.68
N ILE A 228 5.01 6.45 -20.95
CA ILE A 228 6.41 6.53 -20.57
C ILE A 228 7.34 6.61 -21.79
N ASN A 229 8.50 7.23 -21.64
CA ASN A 229 9.50 7.29 -22.71
C ASN A 229 9.82 5.90 -23.28
N LYS A 230 9.71 5.74 -24.59
CA LYS A 230 9.95 4.48 -25.31
C LYS A 230 11.33 3.86 -25.03
N LYS A 231 12.34 4.67 -24.68
CA LYS A 231 13.67 4.16 -24.28
C LYS A 231 13.60 3.34 -22.99
N VAL A 232 12.70 3.66 -22.06
CA VAL A 232 12.46 2.90 -20.83
C VAL A 232 11.88 1.53 -21.16
N LEU A 233 10.95 1.47 -22.10
CA LEU A 233 10.29 0.22 -22.53
C LEU A 233 11.27 -0.82 -23.12
N LYS A 234 12.48 -0.43 -23.50
CA LYS A 234 13.54 -1.38 -23.91
C LYS A 234 13.98 -2.32 -22.77
N HIS A 235 13.69 -1.96 -21.52
CA HIS A 235 13.94 -2.79 -20.33
C HIS A 235 12.67 -3.42 -19.75
N PHE A 236 11.55 -3.33 -20.45
CA PHE A 236 10.32 -4.05 -20.16
C PHE A 236 10.18 -5.23 -21.12
N TYR A 237 10.10 -6.44 -20.57
CA TYR A 237 9.98 -7.69 -21.32
C TYR A 237 8.56 -8.23 -21.18
N PRO A 238 7.69 -8.03 -22.19
CA PRO A 238 6.31 -8.46 -22.14
C PRO A 238 6.21 -9.99 -22.13
N LYS A 239 5.27 -10.54 -21.34
CA LYS A 239 5.01 -11.96 -21.23
C LYS A 239 3.61 -12.36 -21.69
N LYS A 240 2.60 -11.63 -21.25
CA LYS A 240 1.19 -11.93 -21.57
C LYS A 240 0.29 -10.72 -21.35
N ARG A 241 -0.94 -10.82 -21.83
CA ARG A 241 -2.03 -9.90 -21.44
C ARG A 241 -2.77 -10.49 -20.25
N ILE A 242 -3.17 -9.65 -19.33
CA ILE A 242 -3.98 -10.03 -18.17
C ILE A 242 -5.14 -9.06 -18.02
N GLN A 243 -6.24 -9.55 -17.43
CA GLN A 243 -7.35 -8.71 -17.04
C GLN A 243 -7.14 -8.22 -15.62
N LEU A 244 -7.31 -6.92 -15.41
CA LEU A 244 -7.36 -6.30 -14.10
C LEU A 244 -8.77 -5.83 -13.81
N THR A 245 -9.18 -5.99 -12.58
CA THR A 245 -10.44 -5.43 -12.09
C THR A 245 -10.11 -4.33 -11.08
N GLY A 246 -10.65 -3.15 -11.30
CA GLY A 246 -10.49 -2.04 -10.35
C GLY A 246 -11.61 -2.00 -9.31
N ALA A 247 -11.53 -1.01 -8.43
CA ALA A 247 -12.50 -0.79 -7.35
C ALA A 247 -13.95 -0.65 -7.82
N SER A 248 -14.19 -0.26 -9.08
CA SER A 248 -15.53 -0.15 -9.69
C SER A 248 -15.98 -1.39 -10.44
N SER A 249 -15.35 -2.55 -10.25
CA SER A 249 -15.61 -3.79 -11.00
C SER A 249 -15.34 -3.68 -12.52
N LYS A 250 -14.83 -2.54 -12.99
CA LYS A 250 -14.46 -2.34 -14.40
C LYS A 250 -13.23 -3.19 -14.71
N LYS A 251 -13.35 -4.05 -15.71
CA LYS A 251 -12.25 -4.87 -16.22
C LYS A 251 -11.50 -4.15 -17.32
N ILE A 252 -10.17 -4.16 -17.26
CA ILE A 252 -9.31 -3.69 -18.34
C ILE A 252 -8.26 -4.75 -18.67
N GLU A 253 -7.94 -4.87 -19.95
CA GLU A 253 -6.81 -5.71 -20.38
C GLU A 253 -5.53 -4.88 -20.38
N VAL A 254 -4.47 -5.42 -19.78
CA VAL A 254 -3.17 -4.78 -19.69
C VAL A 254 -2.04 -5.73 -20.09
N LEU A 255 -0.93 -5.17 -20.55
CA LEU A 255 0.27 -5.91 -20.84
C LEU A 255 1.04 -6.16 -19.54
N TYR A 256 1.33 -7.42 -19.25
CA TYR A 256 2.12 -7.88 -18.11
C TYR A 256 3.48 -8.38 -18.57
N GLY A 257 4.53 -8.07 -17.83
CA GLY A 257 5.90 -8.49 -18.10
C GLY A 257 6.84 -8.19 -16.96
N ASP A 258 8.14 -8.30 -17.24
CA ASP A 258 9.20 -7.99 -16.28
C ASP A 258 9.89 -6.67 -16.64
N LEU A 259 10.01 -5.77 -15.65
CA LEU A 259 10.79 -4.54 -15.74
C LEU A 259 12.17 -4.78 -15.12
N HIS A 260 13.21 -4.44 -15.86
CA HIS A 260 14.59 -4.66 -15.46
C HIS A 260 15.35 -3.34 -15.30
N ARG A 261 16.47 -3.41 -14.58
CA ARG A 261 17.50 -2.38 -14.50
C ARG A 261 16.96 -1.03 -14.00
N VAL A 262 16.08 -1.07 -13.02
CA VAL A 262 15.63 0.14 -12.31
C VAL A 262 16.71 0.53 -11.31
N LYS A 263 17.38 1.64 -11.54
CA LYS A 263 18.45 2.16 -10.68
C LYS A 263 17.90 3.29 -9.82
N LEU A 264 17.95 3.15 -8.50
CA LEU A 264 17.62 4.23 -7.56
C LEU A 264 18.86 4.98 -7.08
N THR A 265 19.94 4.24 -6.75
CA THR A 265 21.24 4.80 -6.38
C THR A 265 22.36 4.04 -7.10
N ASP A 266 23.63 4.42 -6.88
CA ASP A 266 24.76 3.65 -7.42
C ASP A 266 24.89 2.25 -6.81
N LYS A 267 24.28 2.02 -5.64
CA LYS A 267 24.29 0.74 -4.94
C LYS A 267 22.96 -0.02 -5.05
N ILE A 268 21.86 0.66 -5.35
CA ILE A 268 20.52 0.08 -5.29
C ILE A 268 19.91 -0.05 -6.68
N TYR A 269 19.77 -1.29 -7.10
CA TYR A 269 19.16 -1.71 -8.35
C TYR A 269 18.02 -2.68 -8.11
N PHE A 270 17.03 -2.65 -9.00
CA PHE A 270 15.87 -3.54 -8.99
C PHE A 270 15.67 -4.21 -10.33
N GLY A 271 15.10 -5.40 -10.29
CA GLY A 271 14.66 -6.18 -11.43
C GLY A 271 15.32 -7.56 -11.51
N PRO A 272 14.63 -8.51 -12.16
CA PRO A 272 13.32 -8.33 -12.80
C PRO A 272 12.19 -8.10 -11.79
N MET A 273 11.30 -7.17 -12.08
CA MET A 273 10.10 -6.91 -11.28
C MET A 273 8.85 -7.13 -12.14
N LYS A 274 7.88 -7.89 -11.63
CA LYS A 274 6.59 -8.08 -12.30
C LYS A 274 5.86 -6.75 -12.39
N THR A 275 5.61 -6.33 -13.62
CA THR A 275 5.14 -4.98 -13.92
C THR A 275 4.04 -5.05 -14.97
N ILE A 276 3.06 -4.16 -14.86
CA ILE A 276 2.01 -3.98 -15.84
C ILE A 276 2.12 -2.60 -16.49
N ILE A 277 1.67 -2.51 -17.75
CA ILE A 277 1.53 -1.22 -18.43
C ILE A 277 0.10 -0.72 -18.25
N THR A 278 -0.06 0.43 -17.60
CA THR A 278 -1.36 1.06 -17.32
C THR A 278 -1.36 2.53 -17.74
N ASN A 279 -2.55 3.15 -17.76
CA ASN A 279 -2.68 4.58 -17.95
C ASN A 279 -2.82 5.28 -16.58
N LEU A 280 -1.78 6.00 -16.16
CA LEU A 280 -1.75 6.70 -14.87
C LEU A 280 -2.29 8.14 -14.95
N ASN A 281 -2.83 8.60 -16.08
CA ASN A 281 -3.19 10.02 -16.25
C ASN A 281 -4.26 10.49 -15.26
N ASN A 282 -5.31 9.70 -15.03
CA ASN A 282 -6.37 10.08 -14.09
C ASN A 282 -5.83 10.20 -12.68
N MET A 283 -5.00 9.25 -12.28
CA MET A 283 -4.32 9.26 -10.99
C MET A 283 -3.40 10.48 -10.87
N ASN A 284 -2.54 10.71 -11.86
CA ASN A 284 -1.64 11.86 -11.87
C ASN A 284 -2.40 13.18 -11.77
N LYS A 285 -3.52 13.33 -12.51
CA LYS A 285 -4.39 14.52 -12.43
C LYS A 285 -4.99 14.67 -11.03
N ALA A 286 -5.49 13.58 -10.46
CA ALA A 286 -6.15 13.56 -9.16
C ALA A 286 -5.20 13.94 -8.01
N PHE A 287 -3.95 13.46 -8.05
CA PHE A 287 -2.96 13.70 -6.99
C PHE A 287 -2.05 14.91 -7.26
N GLY A 288 -2.14 15.52 -8.44
CA GLY A 288 -1.21 16.59 -8.84
C GLY A 288 0.22 16.07 -9.01
N THR A 289 0.36 14.84 -9.53
CA THR A 289 1.64 14.16 -9.77
C THR A 289 1.89 13.99 -11.27
N ASN A 290 3.13 13.65 -11.62
CA ASN A 290 3.54 13.26 -12.96
C ASN A 290 4.31 11.93 -12.89
N LEU A 291 3.68 10.90 -12.33
CA LEU A 291 4.31 9.60 -12.16
C LEU A 291 4.43 8.88 -13.50
N ASP A 292 5.63 8.36 -13.77
CA ASP A 292 5.92 7.44 -14.86
C ASP A 292 5.57 6.00 -14.50
N GLY A 293 5.43 5.70 -13.20
CA GLY A 293 5.07 4.39 -12.72
C GLY A 293 4.77 4.35 -11.21
N ILE A 294 4.50 3.14 -10.73
CA ILE A 294 4.28 2.82 -9.31
C ILE A 294 5.14 1.61 -8.96
N LEU A 295 5.85 1.70 -7.85
CA LEU A 295 6.58 0.61 -7.24
C LEU A 295 5.69 -0.03 -6.16
N GLY A 296 5.29 -1.26 -6.38
CA GLY A 296 4.41 -2.03 -5.51
C GLY A 296 5.11 -3.24 -4.89
N HIS A 297 4.36 -4.34 -4.74
CA HIS A 297 4.79 -5.55 -4.05
C HIS A 297 6.20 -6.02 -4.45
N ASP A 298 6.50 -6.15 -5.76
CA ASP A 298 7.80 -6.73 -6.20
C ASP A 298 9.00 -5.83 -5.84
N PHE A 299 8.79 -4.53 -5.63
CA PHE A 299 9.80 -3.64 -5.07
C PHE A 299 10.11 -4.02 -3.62
N PHE A 300 9.08 -4.12 -2.78
CA PHE A 300 9.24 -4.47 -1.37
C PHE A 300 9.73 -5.90 -1.17
N ALA A 301 9.40 -6.82 -2.09
CA ALA A 301 9.91 -8.20 -2.05
C ALA A 301 11.41 -8.31 -2.35
N GLN A 302 11.99 -7.33 -3.07
CA GLN A 302 13.41 -7.32 -3.42
C GLN A 302 14.27 -6.54 -2.44
N LYS A 303 13.70 -5.73 -1.58
CA LYS A 303 14.45 -4.91 -0.60
C LYS A 303 13.67 -4.75 0.69
N ARG A 304 14.39 -4.89 1.80
CA ARG A 304 13.90 -4.50 3.13
C ARG A 304 14.05 -2.99 3.24
N VAL A 305 12.98 -2.27 3.55
CA VAL A 305 13.00 -0.80 3.51
C VAL A 305 12.38 -0.17 4.74
N ILE A 306 12.95 0.95 5.18
CA ILE A 306 12.36 1.81 6.20
C ILE A 306 11.88 3.09 5.52
N ILE A 307 10.63 3.47 5.73
CA ILE A 307 10.01 4.70 5.27
C ILE A 307 9.91 5.67 6.45
N ASN A 308 10.52 6.83 6.36
CA ASN A 308 10.38 7.89 7.34
C ASN A 308 9.77 9.12 6.65
N TYR A 309 8.47 9.30 6.86
CA TYR A 309 7.70 10.36 6.19
C TYR A 309 8.10 11.76 6.64
N GLN A 310 8.45 11.94 7.92
CA GLN A 310 8.82 13.26 8.46
C GLN A 310 10.18 13.73 7.93
N LYS A 311 11.08 12.79 7.64
CA LYS A 311 12.39 13.08 7.02
C LYS A 311 12.35 13.02 5.49
N GLU A 312 11.22 12.63 4.91
CA GLU A 312 11.09 12.32 3.47
C GLU A 312 12.23 11.40 2.99
N LYS A 313 12.48 10.31 3.74
CA LYS A 313 13.64 9.44 3.50
C LYS A 313 13.27 7.98 3.50
N LEU A 314 13.80 7.26 2.51
CA LEU A 314 13.72 5.81 2.36
C LEU A 314 15.11 5.22 2.63
N TYR A 315 15.19 4.28 3.58
CA TYR A 315 16.42 3.56 3.90
C TYR A 315 16.32 2.14 3.40
N PHE A 316 17.42 1.61 2.88
CA PHE A 316 17.56 0.22 2.46
C PHE A 316 18.33 -0.55 3.52
N ILE A 317 17.82 -1.72 3.88
CA ILE A 317 18.31 -2.52 5.01
C ILE A 317 18.99 -3.78 4.48
N LYS A 318 20.14 -4.14 5.08
CA LYS A 318 20.88 -5.36 4.78
C LYS A 318 20.02 -6.61 5.07
N TYR A 319 20.09 -7.62 4.20
CA TYR A 319 19.49 -8.93 4.51
C TYR A 319 20.28 -9.61 5.61
N PRO A 320 19.60 -10.22 6.64
CA PRO A 320 20.29 -10.71 7.84
C PRO A 320 21.22 -11.90 7.61
N PHE A 321 21.03 -12.66 6.53
CA PHE A 321 21.75 -13.93 6.29
C PHE A 321 22.54 -13.96 4.99
N ILE A 322 22.76 -12.86 4.30
CA ILE A 322 23.69 -12.81 3.17
C ILE A 322 25.10 -12.76 3.75
N ARG A 323 25.81 -13.89 3.69
CA ARG A 323 27.27 -13.92 3.85
C ARG A 323 27.89 -13.15 2.68
N GLU A 324 28.80 -12.26 2.99
CA GLU A 324 29.62 -11.54 1.99
C GLU A 324 30.53 -12.52 1.26
#